data_a9c21ba59f8198dfe1844df21be1bd9c
#
_entry.id   a9c21ba59f8198dfe1844df21be1bd9c
#
_cell.length_a   1.000
_cell.length_b   1.000
_cell.length_c   1.000
_cell.angle_alpha   90.00
_cell.angle_beta   90.00
_cell.angle_gamma   90.00
#
_symmetry.space_group_name_H-M   'P 1'
#
loop_
_entity.id
_entity.type
_entity.pdbx_description
1 polymer ?
#
loop_
_entity_poly.entity_id
_entity_poly.type
_entity_poly.pdbx_seq_one_letter_code
_entity_poly.pdbx_strand_id
1 'polypeptide(L)'
;MSRETPEEKTGNGNDIDRIFQLHEDENRKLSESRRLSDSRKLGDSRKLSDSRKLSGSTGSRKLVELPANTAKNETARKIGDVRIASGRLSPEERNWADEAAAQEQDLPSLHYHPIQKSEENRTGCLGGLMYAVFILCVSVILACLAWMAASDMLALNKDSFTATVVLPDSIFRNETVDVTDEDGNVTGQKTVRKADLEYLSNTLKQAGLIEYRWLFEAYCKIAKADTKVRPGEYVLESSYDYRALIQNMRPNGGGAVTVNVTLIEGMTMREMFIQLERSGVTSYEDLMEAAKSYSFNYGFLEENGRKDELRLEGYLFPDTYNFYANMQASSTINKFLEQFNALLTDEMQARVEESGHTLQEIVTVASMIEKEAADDEERADIASVIYNRLASGMNLGIDATILYVHPEHQGAPTAEMLREKSPYNTRRSAGLPPTPICNPGLSSIQAALLPSQTEYLYYALDVNAGRHRFFTTQEEFDAFVATQDYSGESQAEIATG
;
A
#
# COMPACT_ATOMS: atom_id res chain seq x y z
N MET A 1 -37.77 -47.56 36.56
CA MET A 1 -37.80 -46.28 35.82
C MET A 1 -36.40 -45.63 35.97
N SER A 2 -35.51 -46.04 35.14
CA SER A 2 -34.12 -45.52 35.10
C SER A 2 -34.11 -44.30 34.16
N ARG A 3 -33.65 -43.16 34.63
CA ARG A 3 -33.40 -41.95 33.81
C ARG A 3 -32.01 -42.07 33.23
N GLU A 4 -31.93 -42.18 31.93
CA GLU A 4 -30.70 -42.01 31.15
C GLU A 4 -30.34 -40.52 31.13
N THR A 5 -29.09 -40.23 31.48
CA THR A 5 -28.44 -38.93 31.28
C THR A 5 -27.90 -38.86 29.84
N PRO A 6 -28.02 -37.73 29.13
CA PRO A 6 -27.40 -37.60 27.81
C PRO A 6 -25.85 -37.52 27.92
N GLU A 7 -25.17 -38.35 27.13
CA GLU A 7 -23.74 -38.27 26.91
C GLU A 7 -23.38 -36.92 26.24
N GLU A 8 -22.57 -36.14 26.91
CA GLU A 8 -21.85 -35.00 26.30
C GLU A 8 -20.92 -35.52 25.20
N LYS A 9 -21.19 -35.14 23.97
CA LYS A 9 -20.27 -35.31 22.85
C LYS A 9 -19.13 -34.33 23.05
N THR A 10 -17.98 -34.83 23.49
CA THR A 10 -16.70 -34.15 23.42
C THR A 10 -16.40 -33.86 21.95
N GLY A 11 -16.40 -32.57 21.59
CA GLY A 11 -16.02 -32.07 20.27
C GLY A 11 -14.58 -32.44 19.96
N ASN A 12 -14.38 -32.99 18.81
CA ASN A 12 -13.23 -33.74 18.36
C ASN A 12 -12.10 -32.76 17.96
N GLY A 13 -10.96 -32.78 18.65
CA GLY A 13 -9.74 -32.05 18.26
C GLY A 13 -9.29 -32.27 16.81
N ASN A 14 -9.68 -33.43 16.24
CA ASN A 14 -9.39 -33.80 14.85
C ASN A 14 -10.05 -32.93 13.77
N ASP A 15 -11.08 -32.14 14.08
CA ASP A 15 -11.73 -31.28 13.09
C ASP A 15 -10.98 -29.98 12.88
N ILE A 16 -10.27 -29.50 13.90
CA ILE A 16 -9.47 -28.28 13.87
C ILE A 16 -8.18 -28.52 13.09
N ASP A 17 -7.47 -29.59 13.37
CA ASP A 17 -6.31 -30.02 12.58
C ASP A 17 -6.64 -30.20 11.10
N ARG A 18 -7.86 -30.63 10.82
CA ARG A 18 -8.36 -30.78 9.44
C ARG A 18 -8.62 -29.46 8.74
N ILE A 19 -9.11 -28.44 9.46
CA ILE A 19 -9.34 -27.09 8.91
C ILE A 19 -8.00 -26.37 8.66
N PHE A 20 -7.04 -26.51 9.57
CA PHE A 20 -5.70 -25.97 9.41
C PHE A 20 -4.93 -26.67 8.29
N GLN A 21 -5.01 -27.98 8.16
CA GLN A 21 -4.46 -28.71 7.01
C GLN A 21 -5.10 -28.30 5.68
N LEU A 22 -6.39 -27.99 5.66
CA LEU A 22 -7.05 -27.45 4.48
C LEU A 22 -6.49 -26.08 4.08
N HIS A 23 -6.16 -25.22 5.05
CA HIS A 23 -5.54 -23.91 4.78
C HIS A 23 -4.09 -24.02 4.32
N GLU A 24 -3.31 -24.94 4.88
CA GLU A 24 -1.96 -25.24 4.37
C GLU A 24 -2.00 -25.82 2.93
N ASP A 25 -2.95 -26.71 2.67
CA ASP A 25 -3.16 -27.27 1.33
C ASP A 25 -3.67 -26.21 0.32
N GLU A 26 -4.50 -25.24 0.75
CA GLU A 26 -4.90 -24.10 -0.10
C GLU A 26 -3.75 -23.15 -0.37
N ASN A 27 -2.96 -22.80 0.62
CA ASN A 27 -1.76 -21.98 0.46
C ASN A 27 -0.70 -22.66 -0.41
N ARG A 28 -0.52 -23.98 -0.25
CA ARG A 28 0.33 -24.79 -1.11
C ARG A 28 -0.17 -24.84 -2.55
N LYS A 29 -1.47 -25.00 -2.77
CA LYS A 29 -2.12 -24.95 -4.10
C LYS A 29 -2.02 -23.56 -4.73
N LEU A 30 -2.16 -22.49 -3.95
CA LEU A 30 -1.98 -21.10 -4.40
C LEU A 30 -0.53 -20.83 -4.80
N SER A 31 0.45 -21.35 -4.06
CA SER A 31 1.87 -21.22 -4.39
C SER A 31 2.23 -22.05 -5.64
N GLU A 32 1.68 -23.24 -5.80
CA GLU A 32 1.86 -24.06 -6.98
C GLU A 32 1.16 -23.49 -8.22
N SER A 33 -0.02 -22.91 -8.07
CA SER A 33 -0.72 -22.23 -9.17
C SER A 33 0.03 -20.96 -9.62
N ARG A 34 0.65 -20.22 -8.71
CA ARG A 34 1.54 -19.08 -9.02
C ARG A 34 2.80 -19.56 -9.76
N ARG A 35 3.45 -20.64 -9.32
CA ARG A 35 4.59 -21.23 -10.04
C ARG A 35 4.23 -21.72 -11.45
N LEU A 36 3.03 -22.28 -11.63
CA LEU A 36 2.53 -22.72 -12.93
C LEU A 36 2.16 -21.54 -13.85
N SER A 37 1.67 -20.41 -13.31
CA SER A 37 1.40 -19.20 -14.07
C SER A 37 2.69 -18.52 -14.54
N ASP A 38 3.71 -18.50 -13.71
CA ASP A 38 5.02 -17.95 -14.06
C ASP A 38 5.76 -18.84 -15.08
N SER A 39 5.63 -20.16 -14.98
CA SER A 39 6.16 -21.11 -15.97
C SER A 39 5.47 -20.97 -17.33
N ARG A 40 4.17 -20.64 -17.37
CA ARG A 40 3.44 -20.37 -18.62
C ARG A 40 3.85 -19.04 -19.24
N LYS A 41 4.09 -18.00 -18.45
CA LYS A 41 4.61 -16.71 -18.96
C LYS A 41 6.00 -16.83 -19.58
N LEU A 42 6.88 -17.68 -19.02
CA LEU A 42 8.18 -17.99 -19.61
C LEU A 42 8.07 -18.87 -20.89
N GLY A 43 7.06 -19.71 -21.01
CA GLY A 43 6.79 -20.53 -22.19
C GLY A 43 6.31 -19.73 -23.40
N ASP A 44 5.44 -18.74 -23.17
CA ASP A 44 4.91 -17.88 -24.23
C ASP A 44 5.93 -16.85 -24.75
N SER A 45 6.86 -16.41 -23.92
CA SER A 45 7.94 -15.51 -24.35
C SER A 45 8.95 -16.21 -25.30
N ARG A 46 9.09 -17.52 -25.24
CA ARG A 46 9.94 -18.30 -26.17
C ARG A 46 9.27 -18.65 -27.50
N LYS A 47 7.93 -18.62 -27.58
CA LYS A 47 7.21 -18.90 -28.83
C LYS A 47 7.05 -17.67 -29.73
N LEU A 48 7.26 -16.45 -29.22
CA LEU A 48 7.19 -15.23 -30.02
C LEU A 48 8.47 -14.87 -30.77
N SER A 49 9.59 -15.54 -30.48
CA SER A 49 10.87 -15.26 -31.16
C SER A 49 11.09 -16.08 -32.45
N ASP A 50 10.31 -17.15 -32.69
CA ASP A 50 10.54 -18.05 -33.84
C ASP A 50 9.61 -17.86 -35.05
N SER A 51 8.70 -16.87 -35.04
CA SER A 51 7.72 -16.67 -36.13
C SER A 51 8.00 -15.45 -37.02
N ARG A 52 9.21 -14.91 -37.04
CA ARG A 52 9.60 -13.85 -37.99
C ARG A 52 10.60 -14.33 -39.03
N LYS A 53 10.18 -15.25 -39.86
CA LYS A 53 10.71 -15.43 -41.24
C LYS A 53 9.65 -16.21 -42.02
N LEU A 54 8.95 -15.51 -42.92
CA LEU A 54 8.66 -15.92 -44.29
C LEU A 54 7.42 -15.20 -44.83
N SER A 55 7.64 -14.66 -46.01
CA SER A 55 6.79 -14.45 -47.16
C SER A 55 5.95 -13.17 -47.24
N GLY A 56 6.43 -12.34 -48.16
CA GLY A 56 5.63 -11.35 -48.87
C GLY A 56 4.61 -12.01 -49.78
N SER A 57 3.45 -11.43 -49.88
CA SER A 57 2.53 -11.62 -51.01
C SER A 57 1.56 -10.46 -51.08
N THR A 58 1.60 -9.80 -52.21
CA THR A 58 0.66 -8.83 -52.76
C THR A 58 -0.80 -9.28 -52.67
N GLY A 59 -1.68 -8.38 -52.19
CA GLY A 59 -3.10 -8.60 -52.20
C GLY A 59 -3.87 -7.30 -52.09
N SER A 60 -4.28 -6.74 -53.23
CA SER A 60 -5.26 -5.67 -53.37
C SER A 60 -6.52 -5.93 -52.57
N ARG A 61 -6.97 -4.96 -51.81
CA ARG A 61 -8.35 -4.96 -51.26
C ARG A 61 -9.03 -3.63 -51.52
N LYS A 62 -10.14 -3.82 -52.21
CA LYS A 62 -11.20 -2.89 -52.61
C LYS A 62 -11.58 -1.88 -51.52
N LEU A 63 -11.71 -0.62 -51.97
CA LEU A 63 -12.49 0.41 -51.30
C LEU A 63 -13.96 -0.06 -51.16
N VAL A 64 -14.51 0.08 -49.98
CA VAL A 64 -15.94 0.08 -49.74
C VAL A 64 -16.37 1.53 -49.57
N GLU A 65 -17.13 2.02 -50.55
CA GLU A 65 -17.81 3.29 -50.49
C GLU A 65 -18.94 3.26 -49.46
N LEU A 66 -18.97 4.27 -48.60
CA LEU A 66 -20.13 4.60 -47.78
C LEU A 66 -20.86 5.81 -48.36
N PRO A 67 -22.20 5.84 -48.35
CA PRO A 67 -22.99 6.80 -49.12
C PRO A 67 -22.99 8.19 -48.50
N ALA A 68 -22.89 9.18 -49.38
CA ALA A 68 -23.09 10.58 -49.10
C ALA A 68 -24.52 10.86 -48.61
N ASN A 69 -24.63 11.48 -47.45
CA ASN A 69 -25.90 12.04 -46.98
C ASN A 69 -25.82 13.57 -47.06
N THR A 70 -26.42 14.11 -48.09
CA THR A 70 -26.69 15.51 -48.33
C THR A 70 -27.72 16.02 -47.34
N ALA A 71 -27.35 16.93 -46.46
CA ALA A 71 -28.29 17.80 -45.78
C ALA A 71 -27.85 19.25 -45.99
N LYS A 72 -28.53 19.90 -46.95
CA LYS A 72 -28.54 21.34 -47.06
C LYS A 72 -29.17 21.93 -45.80
N ASN A 73 -28.54 22.88 -45.19
CA ASN A 73 -29.16 23.81 -44.26
C ASN A 73 -28.88 25.25 -44.68
N GLU A 74 -29.83 25.74 -45.46
CA GLU A 74 -30.11 27.17 -45.59
C GLU A 74 -30.71 27.66 -44.28
N THR A 75 -30.07 28.62 -43.65
CA THR A 75 -30.75 29.58 -42.77
C THR A 75 -30.01 30.91 -42.79
N ALA A 76 -30.28 31.63 -43.90
CA ALA A 76 -30.19 33.10 -43.89
C ALA A 76 -31.46 33.63 -43.19
N ARG A 77 -31.35 34.08 -41.95
CA ARG A 77 -32.45 34.82 -41.31
C ARG A 77 -32.33 36.29 -41.68
N LYS A 78 -33.27 36.74 -42.52
CA LYS A 78 -33.66 38.13 -42.71
C LYS A 78 -34.24 38.63 -41.38
N ILE A 79 -33.66 39.71 -40.85
CA ILE A 79 -34.30 40.57 -39.84
C ILE A 79 -35.11 41.60 -40.64
N GLY A 80 -36.40 41.50 -40.55
CA GLY A 80 -37.33 42.47 -41.16
C GLY A 80 -38.76 42.01 -40.97
N ASP A 81 -39.58 42.89 -40.42
CA ASP A 81 -41.01 42.82 -40.17
C ASP A 81 -41.45 42.39 -38.75
N VAL A 82 -41.37 43.39 -37.89
CA VAL A 82 -42.22 43.43 -36.69
C VAL A 82 -43.54 44.04 -37.12
N ARG A 83 -44.56 43.25 -37.31
CA ARG A 83 -45.97 43.72 -37.43
C ARG A 83 -46.45 44.11 -36.03
N ILE A 84 -46.64 45.43 -35.86
CA ILE A 84 -47.30 45.98 -34.67
C ILE A 84 -48.80 45.67 -34.83
N ALA A 85 -49.32 44.83 -33.95
CA ALA A 85 -50.72 44.60 -33.79
C ALA A 85 -51.37 45.90 -33.25
N SER A 86 -52.46 46.41 -33.99
CA SER A 86 -53.20 47.57 -33.59
C SER A 86 -53.98 47.32 -32.30
N GLY A 87 -53.40 47.66 -31.18
CA GLY A 87 -54.05 47.82 -29.86
C GLY A 87 -54.17 49.29 -29.54
N ARG A 88 -55.40 49.75 -29.18
CA ARG A 88 -55.65 51.13 -28.76
C ARG A 88 -54.74 51.46 -27.51
N LEU A 89 -53.84 52.44 -27.68
CA LEU A 89 -53.10 53.01 -26.63
C LEU A 89 -54.01 53.72 -25.59
N SER A 90 -53.69 53.53 -24.31
CA SER A 90 -54.34 54.18 -23.17
C SER A 90 -54.10 55.70 -23.19
N PRO A 91 -54.96 56.51 -22.54
CA PRO A 91 -54.80 57.96 -22.51
C PRO A 91 -53.48 58.46 -21.99
N GLU A 92 -52.81 57.72 -21.11
CA GLU A 92 -51.51 58.04 -20.57
C GLU A 92 -50.36 57.84 -21.57
N GLU A 93 -50.45 56.85 -22.43
CA GLU A 93 -49.46 56.59 -23.48
C GLU A 93 -49.50 57.62 -24.62
N ARG A 94 -50.59 58.34 -24.78
CA ARG A 94 -50.68 59.45 -25.74
C ARG A 94 -49.97 60.72 -25.23
N ASN A 95 -50.02 61.00 -23.95
CA ASN A 95 -49.44 62.21 -23.41
C ASN A 95 -47.92 62.26 -23.57
N TRP A 96 -47.24 61.15 -23.32
CA TRP A 96 -45.75 61.13 -23.47
C TRP A 96 -45.32 61.17 -24.95
N ALA A 97 -46.11 60.63 -25.84
CA ALA A 97 -45.85 60.69 -27.31
C ALA A 97 -45.97 62.12 -27.84
N ASP A 98 -46.94 62.92 -27.34
CA ASP A 98 -47.14 64.29 -27.72
C ASP A 98 -46.08 65.23 -27.04
N GLU A 99 -45.59 64.89 -25.81
CA GLU A 99 -44.43 65.56 -25.16
C GLU A 99 -43.13 65.31 -25.87
N ALA A 100 -42.92 64.08 -26.40
CA ALA A 100 -41.72 63.73 -27.14
C ALA A 100 -41.68 64.44 -28.49
N ALA A 101 -42.86 64.63 -29.14
CA ALA A 101 -42.98 65.36 -30.42
C ALA A 101 -42.81 66.87 -30.27
N ALA A 102 -43.12 67.42 -29.08
CA ALA A 102 -42.93 68.86 -28.79
C ALA A 102 -41.46 69.24 -28.48
N GLN A 103 -40.66 68.28 -28.02
CA GLN A 103 -39.25 68.46 -27.75
C GLN A 103 -38.35 68.36 -29.00
N GLU A 104 -38.84 67.87 -30.09
CA GLU A 104 -38.07 67.72 -31.34
C GLU A 104 -38.00 69.00 -32.20
N GLN A 105 -38.68 70.12 -31.79
CA GLN A 105 -38.68 71.34 -32.54
C GLN A 105 -37.59 72.37 -32.14
N ASP A 106 -36.83 72.13 -31.15
CA ASP A 106 -35.79 73.08 -30.64
C ASP A 106 -34.32 72.55 -30.71
N LEU A 107 -34.04 71.56 -31.58
CA LEU A 107 -32.70 71.18 -31.87
C LEU A 107 -32.08 72.03 -32.97
N PRO A 108 -30.94 72.72 -32.72
CA PRO A 108 -30.28 73.47 -33.77
C PRO A 108 -29.87 72.55 -34.90
N SER A 109 -30.16 72.94 -36.13
CA SER A 109 -29.76 72.17 -37.31
C SER A 109 -28.29 71.86 -37.30
N LEU A 110 -27.98 70.61 -36.95
CA LEU A 110 -26.64 70.07 -37.15
C LEU A 110 -26.37 70.05 -38.66
N HIS A 111 -25.53 70.97 -39.08
CA HIS A 111 -24.99 70.93 -40.45
C HIS A 111 -24.26 69.60 -40.59
N TYR A 112 -24.87 68.70 -41.34
CA TYR A 112 -24.24 67.46 -41.79
C TYR A 112 -23.07 67.88 -42.71
N HIS A 113 -21.88 67.93 -42.11
CA HIS A 113 -20.65 67.87 -42.89
C HIS A 113 -20.55 66.45 -43.38
N PRO A 114 -20.60 66.20 -44.69
CA PRO A 114 -20.28 64.86 -45.19
C PRO A 114 -18.89 64.53 -44.71
N ILE A 115 -18.82 63.49 -43.89
CA ILE A 115 -17.52 62.88 -43.52
C ILE A 115 -16.83 62.60 -44.87
N GLN A 116 -15.82 63.42 -45.18
CA GLN A 116 -14.92 63.06 -46.26
C GLN A 116 -14.44 61.66 -45.93
N LYS A 117 -14.86 60.68 -46.72
CA LYS A 117 -14.19 59.40 -46.70
C LYS A 117 -12.72 59.71 -46.81
N SER A 118 -12.03 59.55 -45.72
CA SER A 118 -10.58 59.47 -45.77
C SER A 118 -10.28 58.47 -46.91
N GLU A 119 -9.53 58.92 -47.88
CA GLU A 119 -9.05 57.99 -48.89
C GLU A 119 -8.53 56.78 -48.15
N GLU A 120 -9.23 55.66 -48.33
CA GLU A 120 -8.67 54.37 -47.93
C GLU A 120 -7.27 54.38 -48.50
N ASN A 121 -6.30 54.54 -47.58
CA ASN A 121 -4.96 54.13 -47.87
C ASN A 121 -5.10 52.74 -48.47
N ARG A 122 -5.11 52.63 -49.76
CA ARG A 122 -4.84 51.40 -50.49
C ARG A 122 -3.49 50.98 -49.96
N THR A 123 -3.48 50.23 -48.81
CA THR A 123 -2.37 49.41 -48.48
C THR A 123 -2.17 48.56 -49.68
N GLY A 124 -1.21 49.00 -50.51
CA GLY A 124 -0.99 48.43 -51.82
C GLY A 124 -0.78 46.92 -51.65
N CYS A 125 -0.88 46.15 -52.70
CA CYS A 125 -0.73 44.71 -52.78
C CYS A 125 0.40 44.17 -51.87
N LEU A 126 1.38 44.99 -51.54
CA LEU A 126 2.48 44.72 -50.60
C LEU A 126 2.01 44.57 -49.13
N GLY A 127 1.02 45.34 -48.63
CA GLY A 127 0.53 45.23 -47.27
C GLY A 127 -0.29 43.96 -47.06
N GLY A 128 -1.10 43.55 -48.07
CA GLY A 128 -1.77 42.27 -48.05
C GLY A 128 -0.83 41.10 -48.12
N LEU A 129 0.22 41.19 -48.89
CA LEU A 129 1.28 40.17 -48.99
C LEU A 129 2.02 40.03 -47.62
N MET A 130 2.43 41.17 -47.04
CA MET A 130 3.11 41.16 -45.72
C MET A 130 2.21 40.55 -44.61
N TYR A 131 0.93 40.84 -44.61
CA TYR A 131 -0.02 40.23 -43.66
C TYR A 131 -0.18 38.72 -43.88
N ALA A 132 -0.28 38.26 -45.12
CA ALA A 132 -0.35 36.86 -45.48
C ALA A 132 0.95 36.11 -45.06
N VAL A 133 2.11 36.72 -45.28
CA VAL A 133 3.43 36.17 -44.82
C VAL A 133 3.49 36.13 -43.30
N PHE A 134 3.00 37.17 -42.61
CA PHE A 134 2.95 37.18 -41.14
C PHE A 134 2.08 36.03 -40.60
N ILE A 135 0.87 35.82 -41.10
CA ILE A 135 0.00 34.72 -40.74
C ILE A 135 0.67 33.37 -40.98
N LEU A 136 1.30 33.23 -42.17
CA LEU A 136 2.00 31.98 -42.51
C LEU A 136 3.15 31.71 -41.52
N CYS A 137 3.99 32.71 -41.20
CA CYS A 137 5.07 32.58 -40.22
C CYS A 137 4.55 32.19 -38.84
N VAL A 138 3.47 32.85 -38.35
CA VAL A 138 2.84 32.54 -37.07
C VAL A 138 2.30 31.12 -37.11
N SER A 139 1.63 30.69 -38.18
CA SER A 139 1.07 29.33 -38.32
C SER A 139 2.19 28.27 -38.28
N VAL A 140 3.31 28.51 -38.97
CA VAL A 140 4.47 27.61 -38.95
C VAL A 140 5.08 27.53 -37.56
N ILE A 141 5.26 28.67 -36.87
CA ILE A 141 5.77 28.68 -35.50
C ILE A 141 4.85 27.89 -34.56
N LEU A 142 3.53 28.11 -34.65
CA LEU A 142 2.55 27.39 -33.85
C LEU A 142 2.56 25.87 -34.15
N ALA A 143 2.69 25.50 -35.43
CA ALA A 143 2.79 24.11 -35.83
C ALA A 143 4.08 23.44 -35.29
N CYS A 144 5.22 24.15 -35.32
CA CYS A 144 6.47 23.66 -34.73
C CYS A 144 6.36 23.50 -33.22
N LEU A 145 5.77 24.47 -32.51
CA LEU A 145 5.54 24.38 -31.06
C LEU A 145 4.60 23.23 -30.70
N ALA A 146 3.52 23.05 -31.48
CA ALA A 146 2.60 21.94 -31.30
C ALA A 146 3.28 20.60 -31.57
N TRP A 147 4.13 20.51 -32.59
CA TRP A 147 4.90 19.31 -32.87
C TRP A 147 5.90 18.98 -31.75
N MET A 148 6.63 19.97 -31.24
CA MET A 148 7.56 19.80 -30.12
C MET A 148 6.84 19.29 -28.87
N ALA A 149 5.69 19.89 -28.53
CA ALA A 149 4.86 19.48 -27.41
C ALA A 149 4.31 18.04 -27.59
N ALA A 150 3.80 17.72 -28.77
CA ALA A 150 3.28 16.39 -29.08
C ALA A 150 4.40 15.33 -29.09
N SER A 151 5.58 15.68 -29.61
CA SER A 151 6.74 14.80 -29.67
C SER A 151 7.19 14.40 -28.26
N ASP A 152 7.24 15.33 -27.30
CA ASP A 152 7.61 15.02 -25.91
C ASP A 152 6.51 14.25 -25.21
N MET A 153 5.24 14.68 -25.35
CA MET A 153 4.13 14.04 -24.67
C MET A 153 3.90 12.59 -25.11
N LEU A 154 4.14 12.28 -26.37
CA LEU A 154 3.97 10.96 -26.98
C LEU A 154 5.29 10.17 -27.08
N ALA A 155 6.39 10.70 -26.53
CA ALA A 155 7.73 10.12 -26.58
C ALA A 155 8.19 9.76 -28.02
N LEU A 156 7.87 10.60 -29.00
CA LEU A 156 8.25 10.38 -30.38
C LEU A 156 9.74 10.75 -30.60
N ASN A 157 10.45 9.90 -31.34
CA ASN A 157 11.85 10.13 -31.72
C ASN A 157 12.85 10.21 -30.54
N LYS A 158 12.57 9.54 -29.42
CA LYS A 158 13.54 9.37 -28.33
C LYS A 158 14.37 8.10 -28.54
N ASP A 159 15.65 8.17 -28.24
CA ASP A 159 16.50 6.99 -28.17
C ASP A 159 15.99 6.06 -27.07
N SER A 160 16.03 4.76 -27.31
CA SER A 160 15.55 3.77 -26.33
C SER A 160 16.59 3.57 -25.22
N PHE A 161 16.28 4.03 -24.04
CA PHE A 161 17.04 3.76 -22.81
C PHE A 161 16.08 3.58 -21.62
N THR A 162 16.60 3.03 -20.54
CA THR A 162 15.89 2.93 -19.26
C THR A 162 16.54 3.86 -18.24
N ALA A 163 15.74 4.49 -17.42
CA ALA A 163 16.20 5.33 -16.32
C ALA A 163 15.53 4.93 -15.01
N THR A 164 16.31 4.95 -13.94
CA THR A 164 15.78 4.75 -12.59
C THR A 164 15.37 6.09 -11.98
N VAL A 165 14.13 6.15 -11.50
CA VAL A 165 13.53 7.33 -10.88
C VAL A 165 13.11 6.99 -9.47
N VAL A 166 13.62 7.74 -8.48
CA VAL A 166 13.27 7.57 -7.06
C VAL A 166 12.31 8.68 -6.64
N LEU A 167 11.16 8.29 -6.12
CA LEU A 167 10.16 9.19 -5.53
C LEU A 167 10.13 8.95 -4.01
N PRO A 168 10.88 9.75 -3.22
CA PRO A 168 10.95 9.58 -1.78
C PRO A 168 9.61 9.96 -1.12
N ASP A 169 9.33 9.39 0.03
CA ASP A 169 8.09 9.64 0.77
C ASP A 169 7.88 11.11 1.12
N SER A 170 8.95 11.84 1.36
CA SER A 170 8.96 13.25 1.75
C SER A 170 8.31 14.22 0.75
N ILE A 171 8.20 13.82 -0.55
CA ILE A 171 7.52 14.64 -1.56
C ILE A 171 6.00 14.48 -1.56
N PHE A 172 5.48 13.58 -0.75
CA PHE A 172 4.04 13.30 -0.68
C PHE A 172 3.44 13.97 0.55
N ARG A 173 2.37 14.74 0.35
CA ARG A 173 1.63 15.44 1.42
C ARG A 173 0.21 14.93 1.51
N ASN A 174 -0.29 14.79 2.73
CA ASN A 174 -1.69 14.50 2.95
C ASN A 174 -2.50 15.79 2.83
N GLU A 175 -3.49 15.80 1.95
CA GLU A 175 -4.41 16.91 1.74
C GLU A 175 -5.84 16.44 1.93
N THR A 176 -6.61 17.16 2.73
CA THR A 176 -8.03 16.85 2.91
C THR A 176 -8.81 17.48 1.77
N VAL A 177 -9.53 16.63 1.02
CA VAL A 177 -10.35 17.04 -0.12
C VAL A 177 -11.81 16.75 0.18
N ASP A 178 -12.68 17.72 -0.09
CA ASP A 178 -14.11 17.54 0.06
C ASP A 178 -14.63 16.55 -1.00
N VAL A 179 -15.46 15.61 -0.55
CA VAL A 179 -16.17 14.66 -1.41
C VAL A 179 -17.53 15.28 -1.74
N THR A 180 -17.79 15.53 -3.02
CA THR A 180 -19.05 16.08 -3.50
C THR A 180 -19.88 14.99 -4.18
N ASP A 181 -21.22 15.04 -4.01
CA ASP A 181 -22.17 14.22 -4.76
C ASP A 181 -22.32 14.70 -6.21
N GLU A 182 -23.18 14.03 -6.99
CA GLU A 182 -23.48 14.40 -8.39
C GLU A 182 -24.13 15.78 -8.52
N ASP A 183 -24.75 16.27 -7.45
CA ASP A 183 -25.39 17.58 -7.36
C ASP A 183 -24.44 18.70 -6.89
N GLY A 184 -23.18 18.37 -6.55
CA GLY A 184 -22.15 19.34 -6.12
C GLY A 184 -22.15 19.67 -4.62
N ASN A 185 -22.95 18.95 -3.80
CA ASN A 185 -22.96 19.16 -2.34
C ASN A 185 -21.83 18.37 -1.68
N VAL A 186 -21.17 18.97 -0.67
CA VAL A 186 -20.13 18.31 0.11
C VAL A 186 -20.77 17.24 1.01
N THR A 187 -20.48 15.97 0.71
CA THR A 187 -21.00 14.81 1.45
C THR A 187 -20.04 14.29 2.51
N GLY A 188 -18.77 14.72 2.48
CA GLY A 188 -17.75 14.33 3.45
C GLY A 188 -16.38 14.87 3.10
N GLN A 189 -15.39 14.54 3.93
CA GLN A 189 -13.99 14.86 3.68
C GLN A 189 -13.20 13.57 3.55
N LYS A 190 -12.31 13.54 2.54
CA LYS A 190 -11.38 12.42 2.33
C LYS A 190 -9.97 12.95 2.30
N THR A 191 -9.09 12.35 3.10
CA THR A 191 -7.66 12.62 3.03
C THR A 191 -7.10 11.91 1.79
N VAL A 192 -6.47 12.69 0.91
CA VAL A 192 -5.82 12.21 -0.31
C VAL A 192 -4.35 12.58 -0.24
N ARG A 193 -3.50 11.62 -0.54
CA ARG A 193 -2.07 11.85 -0.58
C ARG A 193 -1.68 12.34 -1.96
N LYS A 194 -1.03 13.51 -2.03
CA LYS A 194 -0.59 14.17 -3.27
C LYS A 194 0.91 14.26 -3.37
N ALA A 195 1.44 13.93 -4.55
CA ALA A 195 2.84 14.12 -4.89
C ALA A 195 3.13 15.59 -5.24
N ASP A 196 4.33 16.03 -4.89
CA ASP A 196 4.88 17.30 -5.38
C ASP A 196 5.19 17.18 -6.88
N LEU A 197 4.39 17.85 -7.71
CA LEU A 197 4.53 17.80 -9.17
C LEU A 197 5.82 18.49 -9.66
N GLU A 198 6.31 19.49 -8.93
CA GLU A 198 7.55 20.16 -9.28
C GLU A 198 8.75 19.23 -9.09
N TYR A 199 8.82 18.54 -7.97
CA TYR A 199 9.84 17.52 -7.73
C TYR A 199 9.76 16.41 -8.79
N LEU A 200 8.55 15.87 -9.01
CA LEU A 200 8.31 14.79 -9.98
C LEU A 200 8.77 15.20 -11.39
N SER A 201 8.36 16.37 -11.87
CA SER A 201 8.73 16.85 -13.20
C SER A 201 10.23 17.14 -13.33
N ASN A 202 10.88 17.64 -12.26
CA ASN A 202 12.33 17.83 -12.22
C ASN A 202 13.07 16.51 -12.33
N THR A 203 12.67 15.51 -11.54
CA THR A 203 13.32 14.19 -11.52
C THR A 203 13.18 13.48 -12.87
N LEU A 204 11.99 13.49 -13.47
CA LEU A 204 11.79 12.91 -14.80
C LEU A 204 12.59 13.62 -15.89
N LYS A 205 12.74 14.95 -15.79
CA LYS A 205 13.57 15.72 -16.71
C LYS A 205 15.06 15.42 -16.55
N GLN A 206 15.55 15.33 -15.31
CA GLN A 206 16.93 14.95 -15.03
C GLN A 206 17.25 13.54 -15.53
N ALA A 207 16.27 12.65 -15.44
CA ALA A 207 16.35 11.29 -15.98
C ALA A 207 16.23 11.24 -17.52
N GLY A 208 15.97 12.35 -18.20
CA GLY A 208 15.83 12.42 -19.67
C GLY A 208 14.50 11.84 -20.20
N LEU A 209 13.56 11.52 -19.32
CA LEU A 209 12.28 10.90 -19.68
C LEU A 209 11.26 11.90 -20.22
N ILE A 210 11.38 13.19 -19.85
CA ILE A 210 10.58 14.30 -20.37
C ILE A 210 11.49 15.48 -20.75
N GLU A 211 11.05 16.28 -21.69
CA GLU A 211 11.81 17.48 -22.12
C GLU A 211 11.20 18.76 -21.52
N TYR A 212 9.87 18.87 -21.56
CA TYR A 212 9.15 20.08 -21.13
C TYR A 212 8.40 19.87 -19.82
N ARG A 213 9.01 20.27 -18.67
CA ARG A 213 8.41 20.17 -17.33
C ARG A 213 7.02 20.78 -17.27
N TRP A 214 6.85 22.02 -17.75
CA TRP A 214 5.58 22.73 -17.73
C TRP A 214 4.45 21.98 -18.44
N LEU A 215 4.76 21.26 -19.52
CA LEU A 215 3.81 20.46 -20.27
C LEU A 215 3.41 19.22 -19.50
N PHE A 216 4.36 18.53 -18.88
CA PHE A 216 4.12 17.37 -18.03
C PHE A 216 3.29 17.77 -16.79
N GLU A 217 3.63 18.88 -16.13
CA GLU A 217 2.87 19.40 -14.98
C GLU A 217 1.44 19.77 -15.36
N ALA A 218 1.23 20.41 -16.52
CA ALA A 218 -0.12 20.70 -17.03
C ALA A 218 -0.91 19.41 -17.30
N TYR A 219 -0.28 18.41 -17.92
CA TYR A 219 -0.88 17.09 -18.12
C TYR A 219 -1.24 16.42 -16.79
N CYS A 220 -0.33 16.44 -15.81
CA CYS A 220 -0.56 15.86 -14.48
C CYS A 220 -1.76 16.50 -13.77
N LYS A 221 -1.93 17.82 -13.85
CA LYS A 221 -3.08 18.52 -13.27
C LYS A 221 -4.40 18.09 -13.91
N ILE A 222 -4.44 17.96 -15.24
CA ILE A 222 -5.62 17.49 -15.99
C ILE A 222 -5.93 16.02 -15.66
N ALA A 223 -4.89 15.17 -15.63
CA ALA A 223 -5.01 13.74 -15.37
C ALA A 223 -5.18 13.40 -13.87
N LYS A 224 -5.08 14.39 -12.95
CA LYS A 224 -5.02 14.21 -11.50
C LYS A 224 -3.93 13.17 -11.12
N ALA A 225 -2.76 13.30 -11.74
CA ALA A 225 -1.68 12.33 -11.59
C ALA A 225 -0.99 12.44 -10.23
N ASP A 226 -1.00 13.64 -9.62
CA ASP A 226 -0.51 13.92 -8.27
C ASP A 226 -1.07 12.98 -7.21
N THR A 227 -2.31 12.52 -7.38
CA THR A 227 -2.98 11.58 -6.46
C THR A 227 -2.80 10.12 -6.83
N LYS A 228 -2.23 9.82 -7.99
CA LYS A 228 -2.14 8.47 -8.55
C LYS A 228 -0.77 7.83 -8.40
N VAL A 229 0.30 8.63 -8.43
CA VAL A 229 1.66 8.16 -8.21
C VAL A 229 1.91 7.85 -6.73
N ARG A 230 2.90 7.01 -6.45
CA ARG A 230 3.25 6.58 -5.10
C ARG A 230 4.75 6.70 -4.86
N PRO A 231 5.20 6.78 -3.59
CA PRO A 231 6.60 6.64 -3.26
C PRO A 231 7.16 5.31 -3.74
N GLY A 232 8.43 5.30 -4.12
CA GLY A 232 9.11 4.09 -4.56
C GLY A 232 10.21 4.38 -5.57
N GLU A 233 10.89 3.32 -5.97
CA GLU A 233 11.87 3.32 -7.05
C GLU A 233 11.28 2.67 -8.29
N TYR A 234 11.45 3.33 -9.44
CA TYR A 234 10.82 2.95 -10.70
C TYR A 234 11.84 2.88 -11.82
N VAL A 235 11.86 1.79 -12.56
CA VAL A 235 12.59 1.67 -13.82
C VAL A 235 11.64 2.03 -14.95
N LEU A 236 11.91 3.15 -15.63
CA LEU A 236 11.04 3.71 -16.66
C LEU A 236 11.81 3.78 -17.99
N GLU A 237 11.10 3.51 -19.08
CA GLU A 237 11.65 3.58 -20.43
C GLU A 237 11.44 4.96 -21.05
N SER A 238 12.41 5.45 -21.80
CA SER A 238 12.32 6.71 -22.55
C SER A 238 11.24 6.72 -23.62
N SER A 239 10.80 5.53 -24.06
CA SER A 239 9.71 5.33 -25.02
C SER A 239 8.31 5.53 -24.42
N TYR A 240 8.20 5.67 -23.08
CA TYR A 240 6.91 5.87 -22.42
C TYR A 240 6.38 7.27 -22.65
N ASP A 241 5.14 7.37 -23.15
CA ASP A 241 4.37 8.60 -23.18
C ASP A 241 4.03 9.08 -21.74
N TYR A 242 3.54 10.29 -21.59
CA TYR A 242 3.21 10.84 -20.27
C TYR A 242 2.19 9.97 -19.50
N ARG A 243 1.26 9.33 -20.21
CA ARG A 243 0.29 8.43 -19.61
C ARG A 243 0.96 7.16 -19.08
N ALA A 244 1.83 6.56 -19.89
CA ALA A 244 2.56 5.35 -19.50
C ALA A 244 3.53 5.63 -18.34
N LEU A 245 4.24 6.77 -18.33
CA LEU A 245 5.07 7.18 -17.20
C LEU A 245 4.25 7.20 -15.90
N ILE A 246 3.11 7.90 -15.89
CA ILE A 246 2.25 7.96 -14.70
C ILE A 246 1.71 6.57 -14.34
N GLN A 247 1.32 5.77 -15.33
CA GLN A 247 0.75 4.44 -15.07
C GLN A 247 1.78 3.50 -14.43
N ASN A 248 3.04 3.58 -14.85
CA ASN A 248 4.12 2.75 -14.31
C ASN A 248 4.59 3.21 -12.91
N MET A 249 4.29 4.45 -12.50
CA MET A 249 4.54 4.97 -11.16
C MET A 249 3.35 4.81 -10.20
N ARG A 250 2.33 4.02 -10.57
CA ARG A 250 1.21 3.68 -9.69
C ARG A 250 1.48 2.39 -8.92
N PRO A 251 0.71 2.12 -7.84
CA PRO A 251 0.68 0.78 -7.25
C PRO A 251 0.38 -0.26 -8.33
N ASN A 252 1.16 -1.33 -8.38
CA ASN A 252 1.07 -2.38 -9.41
C ASN A 252 1.33 -1.89 -10.86
N GLY A 253 1.90 -0.71 -11.04
CA GLY A 253 2.45 -0.29 -12.33
C GLY A 253 3.74 -1.09 -12.63
N GLY A 254 3.95 -1.54 -13.85
CA GLY A 254 5.05 -2.44 -14.20
C GLY A 254 6.47 -1.87 -14.02
N GLY A 255 6.60 -0.55 -13.71
CA GLY A 255 7.90 0.13 -13.55
C GLY A 255 8.47 0.09 -12.14
N ALA A 256 7.70 -0.33 -11.13
CA ALA A 256 8.19 -0.34 -9.75
C ALA A 256 9.21 -1.47 -9.52
N VAL A 257 10.35 -1.12 -8.95
CA VAL A 257 11.34 -2.09 -8.47
C VAL A 257 10.78 -2.78 -7.24
N THR A 258 10.71 -4.11 -7.28
CA THR A 258 10.21 -4.90 -6.16
C THR A 258 11.31 -5.77 -5.57
N VAL A 259 11.24 -5.95 -4.26
CA VAL A 259 12.15 -6.76 -3.46
C VAL A 259 11.34 -7.78 -2.68
N ASN A 260 11.72 -9.07 -2.79
CA ASN A 260 11.17 -10.11 -1.92
C ASN A 260 12.01 -10.19 -0.66
N VAL A 261 11.38 -10.04 0.50
CA VAL A 261 12.03 -10.13 1.81
C VAL A 261 11.36 -11.25 2.59
N THR A 262 12.14 -12.24 2.98
CA THR A 262 11.70 -13.31 3.88
C THR A 262 12.06 -12.92 5.30
N LEU A 263 11.06 -12.87 6.17
CA LEU A 263 11.21 -12.62 7.59
C LEU A 263 10.85 -13.91 8.31
N ILE A 264 11.79 -14.44 9.06
CA ILE A 264 11.65 -15.73 9.70
C ILE A 264 10.95 -15.59 11.06
N GLU A 265 10.31 -16.65 11.48
CA GLU A 265 9.70 -16.77 12.81
C GLU A 265 10.71 -16.53 13.92
N GLY A 266 10.27 -15.95 15.01
CA GLY A 266 11.14 -15.61 16.13
C GLY A 266 11.96 -14.32 15.98
N MET A 267 11.90 -13.61 14.83
CA MET A 267 12.51 -12.29 14.71
C MET A 267 11.77 -11.26 15.56
N THR A 268 12.51 -10.40 16.24
CA THR A 268 11.96 -9.21 16.89
C THR A 268 11.57 -8.16 15.84
N MET A 269 10.68 -7.25 16.19
CA MET A 269 10.33 -6.09 15.34
C MET A 269 11.59 -5.31 14.91
N ARG A 270 12.55 -5.14 15.82
CA ARG A 270 13.83 -4.48 15.54
C ARG A 270 14.62 -5.20 14.43
N GLU A 271 14.76 -6.52 14.54
CA GLU A 271 15.46 -7.34 13.55
C GLU A 271 14.76 -7.30 12.18
N MET A 272 13.42 -7.39 12.18
CA MET A 272 12.63 -7.28 10.96
C MET A 272 12.84 -5.91 10.29
N PHE A 273 12.85 -4.81 11.04
CA PHE A 273 13.06 -3.47 10.52
C PHE A 273 14.47 -3.27 9.96
N ILE A 274 15.50 -3.81 10.64
CA ILE A 274 16.89 -3.82 10.13
C ILE A 274 16.96 -4.62 8.82
N GLN A 275 16.27 -5.76 8.73
CA GLN A 275 16.24 -6.58 7.51
C GLN A 275 15.57 -5.86 6.35
N LEU A 276 14.49 -5.13 6.59
CA LEU A 276 13.79 -4.31 5.58
C LEU A 276 14.67 -3.17 5.07
N GLU A 277 15.40 -2.49 5.96
CA GLU A 277 16.34 -1.43 5.57
C GLU A 277 17.49 -1.99 4.72
N ARG A 278 18.10 -3.10 5.15
CA ARG A 278 19.16 -3.79 4.38
C ARG A 278 18.68 -4.23 2.99
N SER A 279 17.41 -4.55 2.88
CA SER A 279 16.78 -4.95 1.62
C SER A 279 16.34 -3.76 0.75
N GLY A 280 16.55 -2.51 1.20
CA GLY A 280 16.20 -1.30 0.44
C GLY A 280 14.68 -1.03 0.38
N VAL A 281 13.91 -1.57 1.33
CA VAL A 281 12.45 -1.35 1.37
C VAL A 281 12.12 0.02 1.95
N THR A 282 12.67 0.32 3.13
CA THR A 282 12.51 1.63 3.80
C THR A 282 13.52 1.73 4.95
N SER A 283 13.79 2.93 5.46
CA SER A 283 14.76 3.12 6.54
C SER A 283 14.24 2.58 7.87
N TYR A 284 15.16 2.13 8.73
CA TYR A 284 14.84 1.70 10.09
C TYR A 284 14.18 2.83 10.90
N GLU A 285 14.69 4.06 10.74
CA GLU A 285 14.18 5.25 11.45
C GLU A 285 12.73 5.55 11.09
N ASP A 286 12.39 5.52 9.78
CA ASP A 286 11.01 5.74 9.32
C ASP A 286 10.06 4.64 9.81
N LEU A 287 10.51 3.39 9.87
CA LEU A 287 9.73 2.26 10.41
C LEU A 287 9.45 2.45 11.90
N MET A 288 10.46 2.80 12.70
CA MET A 288 10.30 3.05 14.13
C MET A 288 9.38 4.24 14.41
N GLU A 289 9.51 5.33 13.64
CA GLU A 289 8.62 6.48 13.75
C GLU A 289 7.17 6.11 13.39
N ALA A 290 6.97 5.34 12.31
CA ALA A 290 5.64 4.87 11.93
C ALA A 290 5.06 3.89 12.97
N ALA A 291 5.87 2.98 13.52
CA ALA A 291 5.46 2.06 14.58
C ALA A 291 4.95 2.82 15.80
N LYS A 292 5.56 3.94 16.13
CA LYS A 292 5.21 4.78 17.29
C LYS A 292 4.01 5.68 17.03
N SER A 293 4.00 6.40 15.90
CA SER A 293 3.11 7.55 15.70
C SER A 293 1.93 7.27 14.76
N TYR A 294 2.04 6.33 13.81
CA TYR A 294 1.00 6.09 12.82
C TYR A 294 -0.18 5.30 13.41
N SER A 295 -1.41 5.76 13.13
CA SER A 295 -2.63 5.08 13.58
C SER A 295 -3.00 3.95 12.63
N PHE A 296 -2.65 2.71 13.00
CA PHE A 296 -3.11 1.50 12.32
C PHE A 296 -4.50 1.13 12.87
N ASN A 297 -5.44 0.89 11.97
CA ASN A 297 -6.84 0.62 12.33
C ASN A 297 -7.11 -0.89 12.43
N TYR A 298 -6.59 -1.52 13.49
CA TYR A 298 -6.84 -2.93 13.82
C TYR A 298 -7.28 -3.06 15.28
N GLY A 299 -8.38 -3.80 15.52
CA GLY A 299 -8.95 -3.97 16.85
C GLY A 299 -7.96 -4.52 17.88
N PHE A 300 -7.14 -5.49 17.48
CA PHE A 300 -6.13 -6.08 18.37
C PHE A 300 -5.05 -5.11 18.84
N LEU A 301 -4.77 -4.03 18.10
CA LEU A 301 -3.86 -2.97 18.53
C LEU A 301 -4.53 -1.98 19.49
N GLU A 302 -5.83 -1.80 19.39
CA GLU A 302 -6.59 -0.97 20.32
C GLU A 302 -6.74 -1.68 21.67
N GLU A 303 -6.99 -2.99 21.64
CA GLU A 303 -7.15 -3.84 22.83
C GLU A 303 -5.87 -3.94 23.68
N ASN A 304 -4.67 -3.96 23.04
CA ASN A 304 -3.41 -4.02 23.79
C ASN A 304 -3.11 -2.72 24.56
N GLY A 305 -3.80 -1.61 24.23
CA GLY A 305 -3.76 -0.34 24.94
C GLY A 305 -2.40 0.40 24.92
N ARG A 306 -1.39 -0.14 24.27
CA ARG A 306 -0.03 0.42 24.21
C ARG A 306 0.06 1.57 23.20
N LYS A 307 0.90 2.55 23.53
CA LYS A 307 1.14 3.75 22.70
C LYS A 307 2.62 4.01 22.43
N ASP A 308 3.48 3.10 22.89
CA ASP A 308 4.92 3.17 22.65
C ASP A 308 5.32 2.48 21.33
N GLU A 309 6.58 2.52 20.98
CA GLU A 309 7.12 1.87 19.79
C GLU A 309 6.98 0.35 19.80
N LEU A 310 6.89 -0.28 20.97
CA LEU A 310 6.78 -1.74 21.14
C LEU A 310 5.36 -2.27 20.98
N ARG A 311 4.39 -1.41 20.68
CA ARG A 311 2.97 -1.80 20.52
C ARG A 311 2.72 -2.79 19.37
N LEU A 312 3.67 -2.88 18.43
CA LEU A 312 3.58 -3.79 17.27
C LEU A 312 4.36 -5.09 17.45
N GLU A 313 5.15 -5.22 18.53
CA GLU A 313 5.91 -6.46 18.81
C GLU A 313 4.96 -7.64 18.98
N GLY A 314 5.22 -8.72 18.27
CA GLY A 314 4.40 -9.92 18.23
C GLY A 314 3.29 -9.94 17.16
N TYR A 315 2.99 -8.78 16.54
CA TYR A 315 1.93 -8.65 15.56
C TYR A 315 2.41 -8.47 14.11
N LEU A 316 3.72 -8.41 13.89
CA LEU A 316 4.33 -8.35 12.57
C LEU A 316 4.55 -9.77 12.05
N PHE A 317 3.50 -10.38 11.45
CA PHE A 317 3.53 -11.80 11.12
C PHE A 317 4.72 -12.16 10.20
N PRO A 318 5.54 -13.16 10.56
CA PRO A 318 6.67 -13.61 9.75
C PRO A 318 6.19 -14.36 8.50
N ASP A 319 6.68 -13.95 7.32
CA ASP A 319 6.37 -14.56 6.02
C ASP A 319 7.34 -14.01 4.96
N THR A 320 7.19 -14.45 3.71
CA THR A 320 7.86 -13.85 2.56
C THR A 320 6.98 -12.82 1.89
N TYR A 321 7.37 -11.56 1.97
CA TYR A 321 6.63 -10.43 1.42
C TYR A 321 7.31 -9.86 0.19
N ASN A 322 6.50 -9.42 -0.77
CA ASN A 322 6.96 -8.60 -1.89
C ASN A 322 6.72 -7.12 -1.57
N PHE A 323 7.78 -6.33 -1.52
CA PHE A 323 7.75 -4.89 -1.26
C PHE A 323 8.20 -4.12 -2.49
N TYR A 324 7.81 -2.86 -2.58
CA TYR A 324 8.45 -1.91 -3.48
C TYR A 324 9.71 -1.34 -2.81
N ALA A 325 10.78 -1.13 -3.58
CA ALA A 325 11.93 -0.38 -3.10
C ALA A 325 11.49 1.04 -2.70
N ASN A 326 12.05 1.55 -1.60
CA ASN A 326 11.68 2.84 -1.00
C ASN A 326 10.16 2.97 -0.70
N MET A 327 9.53 1.87 -0.27
CA MET A 327 8.13 1.84 0.12
C MET A 327 7.90 2.66 1.38
N GLN A 328 6.73 3.28 1.51
CA GLN A 328 6.34 4.02 2.72
C GLN A 328 6.30 3.11 3.94
N ALA A 329 6.90 3.56 5.06
CA ALA A 329 7.02 2.78 6.29
C ALA A 329 5.66 2.30 6.84
N SER A 330 4.65 3.17 6.90
CA SER A 330 3.30 2.76 7.34
C SER A 330 2.65 1.72 6.43
N SER A 331 2.88 1.81 5.11
CA SER A 331 2.39 0.82 4.15
C SER A 331 3.16 -0.50 4.25
N THR A 332 4.45 -0.44 4.56
CA THR A 332 5.29 -1.62 4.82
C THR A 332 4.81 -2.36 6.05
N ILE A 333 4.64 -1.66 7.17
CA ILE A 333 4.12 -2.23 8.42
C ILE A 333 2.71 -2.80 8.23
N ASN A 334 1.85 -2.09 7.49
CA ASN A 334 0.47 -2.54 7.27
C ASN A 334 0.38 -3.91 6.59
N LYS A 335 1.34 -4.29 5.75
CA LYS A 335 1.37 -5.62 5.13
C LYS A 335 1.48 -6.74 6.17
N PHE A 336 2.27 -6.54 7.19
CA PHE A 336 2.42 -7.52 8.29
C PHE A 336 1.16 -7.62 9.13
N LEU A 337 0.61 -6.45 9.49
CA LEU A 337 -0.61 -6.38 10.30
C LEU A 337 -1.83 -6.92 9.53
N GLU A 338 -1.88 -6.70 8.23
CA GLU A 338 -2.91 -7.27 7.36
C GLU A 338 -2.83 -8.79 7.31
N GLN A 339 -1.61 -9.35 7.20
CA GLN A 339 -1.38 -10.80 7.25
C GLN A 339 -1.74 -11.37 8.62
N PHE A 340 -1.30 -10.73 9.71
CA PHE A 340 -1.69 -11.13 11.07
C PHE A 340 -3.21 -11.10 11.25
N ASN A 341 -3.87 -10.04 10.80
CA ASN A 341 -5.34 -9.92 10.87
C ASN A 341 -6.05 -11.01 10.07
N ALA A 342 -5.49 -11.42 8.93
CA ALA A 342 -6.06 -12.49 8.11
C ALA A 342 -5.99 -13.87 8.78
N LEU A 343 -5.03 -14.06 9.70
CA LEU A 343 -4.90 -15.28 10.51
C LEU A 343 -5.87 -15.30 11.68
N LEU A 344 -6.34 -14.16 12.17
CA LEU A 344 -7.34 -14.06 13.23
C LEU A 344 -8.73 -14.39 12.70
N THR A 345 -8.95 -15.65 12.33
CA THR A 345 -10.26 -16.14 11.90
C THR A 345 -11.27 -16.04 13.04
N ASP A 346 -12.57 -16.08 12.71
CA ASP A 346 -13.65 -16.10 13.71
C ASP A 346 -13.47 -17.26 14.71
N GLU A 347 -12.96 -18.41 14.23
CA GLU A 347 -12.66 -19.57 15.08
C GLU A 347 -11.51 -19.28 16.04
N MET A 348 -10.45 -18.64 15.58
CA MET A 348 -9.31 -18.26 16.42
C MET A 348 -9.73 -17.25 17.49
N GLN A 349 -10.56 -16.27 17.12
CA GLN A 349 -11.11 -15.30 18.05
C GLN A 349 -12.00 -15.97 19.12
N ALA A 350 -12.86 -16.91 18.71
CA ALA A 350 -13.65 -17.70 19.65
C ALA A 350 -12.77 -18.48 20.62
N ARG A 351 -11.65 -19.04 20.16
CA ARG A 351 -10.67 -19.74 21.04
C ARG A 351 -9.98 -18.80 22.01
N VAL A 352 -9.65 -17.59 21.60
CA VAL A 352 -9.11 -16.56 22.51
C VAL A 352 -10.15 -16.28 23.62
N GLU A 353 -11.41 -16.08 23.27
CA GLU A 353 -12.51 -15.86 24.25
C GLU A 353 -12.69 -17.06 25.19
N GLU A 354 -12.69 -18.29 24.66
CA GLU A 354 -12.84 -19.52 25.45
C GLU A 354 -11.66 -19.74 26.42
N SER A 355 -10.42 -19.31 26.04
CA SER A 355 -9.24 -19.46 26.87
C SER A 355 -9.28 -18.62 28.15
N GLY A 356 -10.09 -17.55 28.17
CA GLY A 356 -10.12 -16.57 29.25
C GLY A 356 -8.91 -15.64 29.30
N HIS A 357 -8.01 -15.70 28.28
CA HIS A 357 -6.85 -14.85 28.12
C HIS A 357 -7.10 -13.79 27.04
N THR A 358 -6.43 -12.65 27.14
CA THR A 358 -6.43 -11.65 26.08
C THR A 358 -5.55 -12.12 24.90
N LEU A 359 -5.84 -11.62 23.69
CA LEU A 359 -5.01 -11.92 22.53
C LEU A 359 -3.54 -11.50 22.77
N GLN A 360 -3.31 -10.40 23.51
CA GLN A 360 -1.96 -9.98 23.88
C GLN A 360 -1.25 -11.01 24.75
N GLU A 361 -1.92 -11.60 25.73
CA GLU A 361 -1.35 -12.66 26.57
C GLU A 361 -1.03 -13.91 25.74
N ILE A 362 -1.93 -14.32 24.85
CA ILE A 362 -1.72 -15.44 23.91
C ILE A 362 -0.50 -15.21 23.05
N VAL A 363 -0.39 -14.03 22.40
CA VAL A 363 0.77 -13.70 21.53
C VAL A 363 2.04 -13.59 22.37
N THR A 364 1.97 -13.11 23.60
CA THR A 364 3.13 -13.07 24.52
C THR A 364 3.61 -14.49 24.86
N VAL A 365 2.69 -15.40 25.21
CA VAL A 365 3.01 -16.82 25.44
C VAL A 365 3.56 -17.44 24.18
N ALA A 366 2.94 -17.22 23.02
CA ALA A 366 3.43 -17.73 21.73
C ALA A 366 4.85 -17.26 21.42
N SER A 367 5.19 -16.02 21.72
CA SER A 367 6.55 -15.49 21.51
C SER A 367 7.60 -16.15 22.39
N MET A 368 7.22 -16.56 23.60
CA MET A 368 8.10 -17.34 24.48
C MET A 368 8.27 -18.78 23.98
N ILE A 369 7.16 -19.43 23.58
CA ILE A 369 7.19 -20.77 22.96
C ILE A 369 8.09 -20.77 21.72
N GLU A 370 7.99 -19.74 20.89
CA GLU A 370 8.80 -19.60 19.66
C GLU A 370 10.29 -19.57 19.94
N LYS A 371 10.70 -19.01 21.07
CA LYS A 371 12.10 -18.90 21.48
C LYS A 371 12.63 -20.11 22.25
N GLU A 372 11.75 -20.99 22.72
CA GLU A 372 12.10 -22.14 23.57
C GLU A 372 12.01 -23.47 22.80
N ALA A 373 11.01 -23.63 21.91
CA ALA A 373 10.75 -24.91 21.28
C ALA A 373 11.86 -25.33 20.29
N ALA A 374 12.37 -26.52 20.45
CA ALA A 374 13.31 -27.12 19.52
C ALA A 374 12.61 -27.67 18.27
N ASP A 375 11.35 -28.14 18.41
CA ASP A 375 10.51 -28.61 17.31
C ASP A 375 9.02 -28.27 17.54
N ASP A 376 8.18 -28.55 16.52
CA ASP A 376 6.75 -28.25 16.58
C ASP A 376 5.99 -29.16 17.54
N GLU A 377 6.49 -30.40 17.79
CA GLU A 377 5.79 -31.39 18.59
C GLU A 377 5.76 -31.04 20.09
N GLU A 378 6.77 -30.28 20.57
CA GLU A 378 6.85 -29.90 22.00
C GLU A 378 6.25 -28.53 22.34
N ARG A 379 5.82 -27.74 21.34
CA ARG A 379 5.27 -26.39 21.56
C ARG A 379 4.06 -26.40 22.52
N ALA A 380 3.16 -27.36 22.37
CA ALA A 380 1.97 -27.47 23.20
C ALA A 380 2.29 -27.88 24.65
N ASP A 381 3.34 -28.69 24.87
CA ASP A 381 3.80 -29.06 26.20
C ASP A 381 4.53 -27.90 26.89
N ILE A 382 5.35 -27.12 26.17
CA ILE A 382 5.94 -25.87 26.65
C ILE A 382 4.84 -24.87 27.05
N ALA A 383 3.80 -24.71 26.21
CA ALA A 383 2.64 -23.88 26.54
C ALA A 383 1.98 -24.33 27.85
N SER A 384 1.81 -25.64 28.04
CA SER A 384 1.26 -26.21 29.27
C SER A 384 2.10 -25.84 30.50
N VAL A 385 3.44 -25.95 30.41
CA VAL A 385 4.32 -25.56 31.52
C VAL A 385 4.19 -24.06 31.84
N ILE A 386 4.14 -23.19 30.82
CA ILE A 386 3.99 -21.76 31.03
C ILE A 386 2.69 -21.45 31.78
N TYR A 387 1.55 -22.01 31.33
CA TYR A 387 0.26 -21.78 31.98
C TYR A 387 0.19 -22.42 33.37
N ASN A 388 0.74 -23.61 33.58
CA ASN A 388 0.79 -24.25 34.90
C ASN A 388 1.60 -23.43 35.90
N ARG A 389 2.75 -22.88 35.48
CA ARG A 389 3.56 -21.97 36.32
C ARG A 389 2.82 -20.69 36.65
N LEU A 390 2.14 -20.05 35.66
CA LEU A 390 1.32 -18.86 35.88
C LEU A 390 0.20 -19.14 36.90
N ALA A 391 -0.54 -20.26 36.73
CA ALA A 391 -1.61 -20.66 37.64
C ALA A 391 -1.13 -20.96 39.06
N SER A 392 0.09 -21.48 39.20
CA SER A 392 0.74 -21.77 40.47
C SER A 392 1.47 -20.58 41.12
N GLY A 393 1.51 -19.41 40.42
CA GLY A 393 2.24 -18.23 40.87
C GLY A 393 3.77 -18.42 40.84
N MET A 394 4.27 -19.39 40.07
CA MET A 394 5.69 -19.62 39.86
C MET A 394 6.26 -18.61 38.86
N ASN A 395 7.55 -18.28 39.01
CA ASN A 395 8.27 -17.52 38.00
C ASN A 395 8.43 -18.38 36.74
N LEU A 396 8.32 -17.74 35.54
CA LEU A 396 8.44 -18.49 34.28
C LEU A 396 9.87 -18.95 34.01
N GLY A 397 10.88 -18.17 34.39
CA GLY A 397 12.29 -18.56 34.31
C GLY A 397 12.86 -18.64 32.88
N ILE A 398 12.18 -18.06 31.91
CA ILE A 398 12.50 -18.10 30.47
C ILE A 398 13.60 -17.09 30.14
N ASP A 399 14.78 -17.56 29.75
CA ASP A 399 15.97 -16.73 29.54
C ASP A 399 15.83 -15.81 28.31
N ALA A 400 15.10 -16.24 27.27
CA ALA A 400 14.82 -15.42 26.11
C ALA A 400 14.14 -14.09 26.46
N THR A 401 13.40 -14.03 27.56
CA THR A 401 12.70 -12.81 27.98
C THR A 401 13.67 -11.72 28.45
N ILE A 402 14.74 -12.06 29.17
CA ILE A 402 15.76 -11.08 29.57
C ILE A 402 16.69 -10.74 28.40
N LEU A 403 17.00 -11.69 27.52
CA LEU A 403 17.82 -11.46 26.33
C LEU A 403 17.14 -10.47 25.36
N TYR A 404 15.82 -10.43 25.30
CA TYR A 404 15.07 -9.47 24.46
C TYR A 404 15.43 -8.01 24.75
N VAL A 405 15.69 -7.64 26.00
CA VAL A 405 16.10 -6.27 26.38
C VAL A 405 17.61 -6.03 26.27
N HIS A 406 18.36 -7.05 25.87
CA HIS A 406 19.81 -6.99 25.62
C HIS A 406 20.15 -7.44 24.18
N PRO A 407 19.63 -6.76 23.14
CA PRO A 407 19.71 -7.22 21.75
C PRO A 407 21.14 -7.31 21.20
N GLU A 408 22.12 -6.66 21.84
CA GLU A 408 23.53 -6.72 21.44
C GLU A 408 24.27 -7.94 22.07
N HIS A 409 23.62 -8.62 23.03
CA HIS A 409 24.22 -9.79 23.67
C HIS A 409 24.05 -11.03 22.79
N GLN A 410 25.06 -11.88 22.76
CA GLN A 410 25.04 -13.16 22.07
C GLN A 410 25.30 -14.32 23.03
N GLY A 411 24.57 -15.38 22.90
CA GLY A 411 24.66 -16.57 23.74
C GLY A 411 23.84 -16.46 25.01
N ALA A 412 24.17 -17.31 25.99
CA ALA A 412 23.46 -17.39 27.25
C ALA A 412 23.48 -16.08 28.04
N PRO A 413 22.45 -15.75 28.82
CA PRO A 413 22.44 -14.54 29.65
C PRO A 413 23.54 -14.61 30.73
N THR A 414 24.18 -13.47 30.97
CA THR A 414 25.19 -13.38 32.01
C THR A 414 24.56 -13.42 33.40
N ALA A 415 25.38 -13.78 34.43
CA ALA A 415 24.92 -13.74 35.81
C ALA A 415 24.47 -12.34 36.29
N GLU A 416 24.91 -11.26 35.60
CA GLU A 416 24.45 -9.90 35.87
C GLU A 416 23.05 -9.69 35.30
N MET A 417 22.81 -10.07 34.05
CA MET A 417 21.47 -10.02 33.40
C MET A 417 20.44 -10.83 34.20
N LEU A 418 20.79 -12.02 34.64
CA LEU A 418 19.88 -12.85 35.45
C LEU A 418 19.53 -12.23 36.81
N ARG A 419 20.37 -11.29 37.34
CA ARG A 419 20.09 -10.56 38.59
C ARG A 419 19.40 -9.21 38.34
N GLU A 420 19.30 -8.78 37.11
CA GLU A 420 18.72 -7.48 36.74
C GLU A 420 17.25 -7.38 37.20
N LYS A 421 16.90 -6.20 37.70
CA LYS A 421 15.50 -5.87 38.02
C LYS A 421 14.82 -5.30 36.77
N SER A 422 14.35 -6.19 35.92
CA SER A 422 13.61 -5.86 34.71
C SER A 422 12.25 -6.56 34.72
N PRO A 423 11.18 -5.95 34.24
CA PRO A 423 9.90 -6.66 34.08
C PRO A 423 9.97 -7.78 33.03
N TYR A 424 11.00 -7.79 32.19
CA TYR A 424 11.30 -8.87 31.25
C TYR A 424 12.11 -10.02 31.89
N ASN A 425 12.65 -9.84 33.08
CA ASN A 425 13.39 -10.91 33.78
C ASN A 425 12.39 -11.86 34.49
N THR A 426 11.87 -12.82 33.75
CA THR A 426 10.87 -13.80 34.26
C THR A 426 11.44 -14.76 35.30
N ARG A 427 12.76 -14.77 35.56
CA ARG A 427 13.35 -15.46 36.73
C ARG A 427 13.08 -14.70 38.02
N ARG A 428 12.83 -13.39 37.97
CA ARG A 428 12.65 -12.50 39.12
C ARG A 428 11.30 -11.84 39.20
N SER A 429 10.66 -11.62 38.07
CA SER A 429 9.35 -11.01 37.96
C SER A 429 8.31 -12.10 37.72
N ALA A 430 7.26 -12.12 38.53
CA ALA A 430 6.17 -13.05 38.37
C ALA A 430 5.26 -12.59 37.20
N GLY A 431 4.63 -13.55 36.53
CA GLY A 431 3.73 -13.31 35.42
C GLY A 431 4.43 -13.17 34.05
N LEU A 432 3.64 -12.73 33.06
CA LEU A 432 4.11 -12.53 31.71
C LEU A 432 4.99 -11.27 31.59
N PRO A 433 5.93 -11.23 30.63
CA PRO A 433 6.64 -9.99 30.29
C PRO A 433 5.66 -8.94 29.73
N PRO A 434 6.04 -7.64 29.73
CA PRO A 434 5.12 -6.56 29.33
C PRO A 434 4.69 -6.60 27.86
N THR A 435 5.47 -7.27 27.00
CA THR A 435 5.17 -7.43 25.55
C THR A 435 5.58 -8.82 25.11
N PRO A 436 5.13 -9.28 23.94
CA PRO A 436 5.81 -10.33 23.21
C PRO A 436 7.31 -10.02 23.07
N ILE A 437 8.15 -11.03 22.99
CA ILE A 437 9.60 -10.91 22.87
C ILE A 437 10.14 -11.23 21.46
N CYS A 438 9.24 -11.58 20.55
CA CYS A 438 9.48 -11.74 19.12
C CYS A 438 8.15 -11.81 18.38
N ASN A 439 8.21 -11.90 17.07
CA ASN A 439 7.05 -12.19 16.22
C ASN A 439 6.96 -13.71 15.99
N PRO A 440 5.98 -14.38 16.63
CA PRO A 440 5.86 -15.83 16.56
C PRO A 440 5.26 -16.30 15.24
N GLY A 441 5.58 -17.53 14.87
CA GLY A 441 4.90 -18.26 13.80
C GLY A 441 3.52 -18.78 14.23
N LEU A 442 2.78 -19.30 13.24
CA LEU A 442 1.43 -19.81 13.46
C LEU A 442 1.40 -20.98 14.43
N SER A 443 2.37 -21.91 14.33
CA SER A 443 2.46 -23.09 15.21
C SER A 443 2.56 -22.69 16.70
N SER A 444 3.33 -21.67 17.03
CA SER A 444 3.44 -21.17 18.41
C SER A 444 2.17 -20.49 18.90
N ILE A 445 1.48 -19.74 18.03
CA ILE A 445 0.21 -19.11 18.37
C ILE A 445 -0.86 -20.20 18.64
N GLN A 446 -0.88 -21.24 17.82
CA GLN A 446 -1.78 -22.38 18.00
C GLN A 446 -1.50 -23.13 19.29
N ALA A 447 -0.22 -23.39 19.61
CA ALA A 447 0.18 -24.04 20.84
C ALA A 447 -0.22 -23.23 22.09
N ALA A 448 -0.08 -21.89 22.02
CA ALA A 448 -0.52 -21.00 23.09
C ALA A 448 -2.06 -21.03 23.28
N LEU A 449 -2.84 -21.20 22.19
CA LEU A 449 -4.29 -21.32 22.24
C LEU A 449 -4.77 -22.70 22.69
N LEU A 450 -4.01 -23.75 22.38
CA LEU A 450 -4.36 -25.14 22.61
C LEU A 450 -3.22 -25.87 23.34
N PRO A 451 -2.90 -25.49 24.59
CA PRO A 451 -1.85 -26.14 25.35
C PRO A 451 -2.20 -27.60 25.66
N SER A 452 -1.19 -28.46 25.77
CA SER A 452 -1.36 -29.81 26.26
C SER A 452 -1.96 -29.79 27.68
N GLN A 453 -2.86 -30.72 27.95
CA GLN A 453 -3.46 -30.87 29.27
C GLN A 453 -2.58 -31.74 30.16
N THR A 454 -1.55 -31.13 30.76
CA THR A 454 -0.56 -31.80 31.62
C THR A 454 -0.41 -31.10 32.95
N GLU A 455 0.31 -31.73 33.87
CA GLU A 455 0.70 -31.16 35.16
C GLU A 455 2.21 -30.76 35.15
N TYR A 456 2.83 -30.64 33.97
CA TYR A 456 4.24 -30.30 33.87
C TYR A 456 4.52 -28.89 34.38
N LEU A 457 5.58 -28.79 35.17
CA LEU A 457 6.09 -27.53 35.72
C LEU A 457 7.52 -27.22 35.27
N TYR A 458 8.25 -28.24 34.80
CA TYR A 458 9.67 -28.15 34.44
C TYR A 458 9.92 -28.82 33.10
N TYR A 459 10.91 -28.33 32.36
CA TYR A 459 11.45 -29.00 31.19
C TYR A 459 12.97 -28.74 31.07
N ALA A 460 13.69 -29.68 30.51
CA ALA A 460 15.13 -29.56 30.23
C ALA A 460 15.46 -30.24 28.90
N LEU A 461 16.41 -29.69 28.18
CA LEU A 461 16.89 -30.26 26.93
C LEU A 461 17.54 -31.63 27.20
N ASP A 462 17.07 -32.67 26.53
CA ASP A 462 17.78 -33.94 26.41
C ASP A 462 18.81 -33.82 25.28
N VAL A 463 20.07 -33.62 25.64
CA VAL A 463 21.19 -33.38 24.70
C VAL A 463 21.33 -34.52 23.68
N ASN A 464 20.97 -35.75 24.08
CA ASN A 464 21.06 -36.90 23.19
C ASN A 464 19.90 -37.00 22.22
N ALA A 465 18.71 -36.56 22.65
CA ALA A 465 17.47 -36.57 21.82
C ALA A 465 17.30 -35.30 21.01
N GLY A 466 17.93 -34.18 21.36
CA GLY A 466 17.78 -32.87 20.72
C GLY A 466 16.41 -32.26 20.95
N ARG A 467 15.70 -32.65 22.02
CA ARG A 467 14.37 -32.15 22.38
C ARG A 467 14.16 -32.12 23.88
N HIS A 468 13.20 -31.37 24.35
CA HIS A 468 12.93 -31.22 25.75
C HIS A 468 12.25 -32.47 26.36
N ARG A 469 12.58 -32.70 27.65
CA ARG A 469 11.83 -33.60 28.54
C ARG A 469 11.11 -32.78 29.58
N PHE A 470 9.91 -33.22 29.90
CA PHE A 470 8.96 -32.51 30.77
C PHE A 470 8.79 -33.25 32.11
N PHE A 471 8.69 -32.51 33.21
CA PHE A 471 8.62 -33.05 34.57
C PHE A 471 7.57 -32.31 35.39
N THR A 472 6.98 -33.02 36.34
CA THR A 472 5.99 -32.46 37.27
C THR A 472 6.65 -31.94 38.53
N THR A 473 7.79 -32.52 38.94
CA THR A 473 8.47 -32.19 40.19
C THR A 473 9.90 -31.70 39.96
N GLN A 474 10.37 -30.87 40.88
CA GLN A 474 11.77 -30.38 40.88
C GLN A 474 12.77 -31.52 41.02
N GLU A 475 12.42 -32.52 41.82
CA GLU A 475 13.32 -33.67 42.08
C GLU A 475 13.58 -34.49 40.82
N GLU A 476 12.52 -34.72 40.00
CA GLU A 476 12.65 -35.42 38.71
C GLU A 476 13.50 -34.61 37.72
N PHE A 477 13.24 -33.30 37.65
CA PHE A 477 14.01 -32.38 36.84
C PHE A 477 15.49 -32.37 37.21
N ASP A 478 15.83 -32.15 38.50
CA ASP A 478 17.22 -32.12 38.99
C ASP A 478 17.93 -33.45 38.73
N ALA A 479 17.24 -34.57 38.96
CA ALA A 479 17.76 -35.90 38.68
C ALA A 479 18.11 -36.10 37.22
N PHE A 480 17.23 -35.59 36.31
CA PHE A 480 17.48 -35.69 34.89
C PHE A 480 18.62 -34.75 34.44
N VAL A 481 18.63 -33.49 34.85
CA VAL A 481 19.68 -32.51 34.51
C VAL A 481 21.06 -33.01 34.94
N ALA A 482 21.17 -33.69 36.10
CA ALA A 482 22.39 -34.28 36.55
C ALA A 482 22.95 -35.41 35.66
N THR A 483 22.15 -35.97 34.77
CA THR A 483 22.58 -37.01 33.82
C THR A 483 23.05 -36.42 32.47
N GLN A 484 22.79 -35.14 32.22
CA GLN A 484 23.10 -34.49 30.94
C GLN A 484 24.49 -33.86 30.95
N ASP A 485 25.16 -33.89 29.81
CA ASP A 485 26.43 -33.18 29.61
C ASP A 485 26.23 -31.98 28.71
N TYR A 486 25.99 -30.83 29.29
CA TYR A 486 25.80 -29.55 28.58
C TYR A 486 27.10 -28.81 28.27
N SER A 487 28.26 -29.42 28.40
CA SER A 487 29.57 -28.77 28.23
C SER A 487 29.83 -28.36 26.76
N GLY A 488 29.10 -28.91 25.80
CA GLY A 488 29.18 -28.60 24.38
C GLY A 488 28.12 -27.64 23.87
N GLU A 489 27.08 -27.37 24.64
CA GLU A 489 25.93 -26.54 24.30
C GLU A 489 26.13 -25.10 24.80
N SER A 490 25.60 -24.11 24.12
CA SER A 490 25.54 -22.76 24.67
C SER A 490 24.65 -22.79 25.92
N GLN A 491 25.14 -22.26 27.06
CA GLN A 491 24.43 -22.32 28.36
C GLN A 491 22.99 -21.68 28.33
N ALA A 492 22.56 -21.10 27.22
CA ALA A 492 21.23 -20.57 27.01
C ALA A 492 20.14 -21.65 26.93
N GLU A 493 20.48 -22.84 26.45
CA GLU A 493 19.57 -23.97 26.31
C GLU A 493 19.38 -24.82 27.56
N ILE A 494 20.25 -24.61 28.57
CA ILE A 494 20.34 -25.49 29.73
C ILE A 494 19.29 -25.21 30.80
N ALA A 495 18.73 -24.02 30.88
CA ALA A 495 18.22 -23.57 32.15
C ALA A 495 16.87 -22.82 32.08
N THR A 496 15.89 -23.41 31.46
CA THR A 496 14.49 -23.03 31.67
C THR A 496 13.83 -23.84 32.79
N GLY A 497 14.65 -24.24 33.74
CA GLY A 497 14.21 -24.92 34.96
C GLY A 497 14.03 -23.99 36.14
#